data_57a8e9ea299159e1b9e2d5fad65bf804
#
_entry.id   57a8e9ea299159e1b9e2d5fad65bf804
#
_cell.length_a   1.000
_cell.length_b   1.000
_cell.length_c   1.000
_cell.angle_alpha   90.00
_cell.angle_beta   90.00
_cell.angle_gamma   90.00
#
_symmetry.space_group_name_H-M   'P 1'
#
loop_
_entity.id
_entity.type
_entity.pdbx_description
1 polymer ?
#
loop_
_entity_poly.entity_id
_entity_poly.type
_entity_poly.pdbx_seq_one_letter_code
_entity_poly.pdbx_strand_id
1 'polypeptide(L)'
;MTDEVSVPERLLNAALEVAADYGLTRLSVGDVAKRAGLSRQTLYKHFATREDLIRHTVVRETGRIVERVIEAASESEIPEVSLELAILEALHQ
;
A
#
# COMPACT_ATOMS: atom_id res chain seq x y z
N MET A 1 10.47 1.25 23.47
CA MET A 1 9.66 0.85 22.38
C MET A 1 9.96 1.58 21.11
N THR A 2 10.31 0.91 20.16
CA THR A 2 10.65 1.55 18.91
C THR A 2 9.52 1.40 17.91
N ASP A 3 9.34 2.44 17.15
CA ASP A 3 8.41 2.42 16.05
C ASP A 3 9.17 2.30 14.75
N GLU A 4 10.29 1.56 14.81
CA GLU A 4 11.09 1.37 13.63
C GLU A 4 10.31 0.64 12.55
N VAL A 5 10.21 1.31 11.43
CA VAL A 5 9.59 0.74 10.24
C VAL A 5 10.65 -0.10 9.54
N SER A 6 10.29 -1.32 9.16
CA SER A 6 11.22 -2.19 8.44
C SER A 6 11.60 -1.59 7.08
N VAL A 7 12.71 -2.06 6.51
CA VAL A 7 13.14 -1.57 5.20
C VAL A 7 12.07 -1.81 4.13
N PRO A 8 11.45 -2.99 4.02
CA PRO A 8 10.37 -3.16 3.06
C PRO A 8 9.23 -2.18 3.25
N GLU A 9 8.82 -1.92 4.50
CA GLU A 9 7.75 -0.97 4.78
C GLU A 9 8.13 0.45 4.39
N ARG A 10 9.38 0.86 4.65
CA ARG A 10 9.87 2.18 4.23
C ARG A 10 9.78 2.32 2.72
N LEU A 11 10.13 1.27 2.00
CA LEU A 11 10.06 1.28 0.53
C LEU A 11 8.63 1.36 0.03
N LEU A 12 7.71 0.63 0.66
CA LEU A 12 6.30 0.68 0.29
C LEU A 12 5.69 2.05 0.60
N ASN A 13 6.05 2.63 1.74
CA ASN A 13 5.59 3.99 2.08
C ASN A 13 6.10 5.00 1.06
N ALA A 14 7.37 4.90 0.68
CA ALA A 14 7.96 5.78 -0.32
C ALA A 14 7.31 5.57 -1.70
N ALA A 15 7.01 4.32 -2.06
CA ALA A 15 6.35 4.02 -3.31
C ALA A 15 4.96 4.65 -3.37
N LEU A 16 4.23 4.58 -2.26
CA LEU A 16 2.92 5.21 -2.18
C LEU A 16 3.02 6.72 -2.37
N GLU A 17 4.00 7.36 -1.73
CA GLU A 17 4.21 8.80 -1.88
C GLU A 17 4.57 9.19 -3.31
N VAL A 18 5.46 8.44 -3.93
CA VAL A 18 5.84 8.68 -5.33
C VAL A 18 4.63 8.50 -6.24
N ALA A 19 3.84 7.46 -6.00
CA ALA A 19 2.63 7.21 -6.78
C ALA A 19 1.61 8.33 -6.60
N ALA A 20 1.49 8.87 -5.39
CA ALA A 20 0.58 9.97 -5.13
C ALA A 20 1.02 11.24 -5.86
N ASP A 21 2.33 11.48 -5.95
CA ASP A 21 2.86 12.67 -6.61
C ASP A 21 2.86 12.57 -8.14
N TYR A 22 3.19 11.39 -8.69
CA TYR A 22 3.43 11.24 -10.13
C TYR A 22 2.56 10.20 -10.81
N GLY A 23 1.80 9.42 -10.05
CA GLY A 23 1.01 8.31 -10.60
C GLY A 23 1.82 7.02 -10.71
N LEU A 24 1.12 5.90 -10.74
CA LEU A 24 1.77 4.59 -10.84
C LEU A 24 2.55 4.40 -12.14
N THR A 25 2.05 4.98 -13.23
CA THR A 25 2.69 4.87 -14.52
C THR A 25 4.09 5.50 -14.54
N ARG A 26 4.25 6.59 -13.81
CA ARG A 26 5.52 7.33 -13.76
C ARG A 26 6.39 6.97 -12.56
N LEU A 27 5.95 6.06 -11.73
CA LEU A 27 6.73 5.64 -10.58
C LEU A 27 8.03 4.99 -11.06
N SER A 28 9.16 5.50 -10.59
CA SER A 28 10.46 4.92 -10.88
C SER A 28 11.08 4.35 -9.61
N VAL A 29 11.79 3.25 -9.76
CA VAL A 29 12.50 2.60 -8.65
C VAL A 29 13.52 3.55 -8.04
N GLY A 30 14.20 4.33 -8.87
CA GLY A 30 15.18 5.30 -8.39
C GLY A 30 14.57 6.36 -7.48
N ASP A 31 13.40 6.88 -7.85
CA ASP A 31 12.71 7.88 -7.04
C ASP A 31 12.23 7.29 -5.72
N VAL A 32 11.74 6.05 -5.74
CA VAL A 32 11.29 5.37 -4.54
C VAL A 32 12.45 5.15 -3.57
N ALA A 33 13.57 4.63 -4.08
CA ALA A 33 14.76 4.39 -3.26
C ALA A 33 15.27 5.71 -2.65
N LYS A 34 15.35 6.74 -3.47
CA LYS A 34 15.81 8.05 -3.01
C LYS A 34 14.91 8.62 -1.91
N ARG A 35 13.60 8.54 -2.10
CA ARG A 35 12.65 9.03 -1.11
C ARG A 35 12.70 8.24 0.19
N ALA A 36 12.99 6.95 0.11
CA ALA A 36 13.15 6.09 1.28
C ALA A 36 14.51 6.29 1.97
N GLY A 37 15.42 7.03 1.34
CA GLY A 37 16.77 7.21 1.85
C GLY A 37 17.62 5.96 1.69
N LEU A 38 17.37 5.18 0.64
CA LEU A 38 18.02 3.91 0.38
C LEU A 38 18.55 3.86 -1.04
N SER A 39 19.43 2.89 -1.32
CA SER A 39 19.94 2.69 -2.67
C SER A 39 18.98 1.81 -3.48
N ARG A 40 19.10 1.89 -4.81
CA ARG A 40 18.36 0.97 -5.69
C ARG A 40 18.72 -0.48 -5.40
N GLN A 41 19.99 -0.72 -5.08
CA GLN A 41 20.47 -2.06 -4.77
C GLN A 41 19.73 -2.63 -3.55
N THR A 42 19.57 -1.82 -2.51
CA THR A 42 18.84 -2.22 -1.32
C THR A 42 17.38 -2.51 -1.66
N LEU A 43 16.77 -1.67 -2.48
CA LEU A 43 15.39 -1.88 -2.92
C LEU A 43 15.26 -3.22 -3.63
N TYR A 44 16.15 -3.54 -4.55
CA TYR A 44 16.07 -4.77 -5.32
C TYR A 44 16.34 -6.03 -4.48
N LYS A 45 16.90 -5.90 -3.29
CA LYS A 45 17.01 -7.03 -2.36
C LYS A 45 15.64 -7.45 -1.82
N HIS A 46 14.69 -6.52 -1.79
CA HIS A 46 13.37 -6.77 -1.21
C HIS A 46 12.28 -6.92 -2.27
N PHE A 47 12.43 -6.23 -3.38
CA PHE A 47 11.46 -6.26 -4.48
C PHE A 47 12.22 -6.50 -5.78
N ALA A 48 12.02 -7.64 -6.38
CA ALA A 48 12.82 -8.08 -7.52
C ALA A 48 12.68 -7.17 -8.75
N THR A 49 11.49 -6.61 -8.95
CA THR A 49 11.21 -5.76 -10.11
C THR A 49 10.37 -4.56 -9.69
N ARG A 50 10.29 -3.57 -10.57
CA ARG A 50 9.39 -2.43 -10.39
C ARG A 50 7.95 -2.89 -10.22
N GLU A 51 7.53 -3.84 -11.05
CA GLU A 51 6.17 -4.38 -10.99
C GLU A 51 5.88 -5.09 -9.68
N ASP A 52 6.88 -5.78 -9.14
CA ASP A 52 6.78 -6.44 -7.86
C ASP A 52 6.56 -5.41 -6.74
N LEU A 53 7.33 -4.32 -6.76
CA LEU A 53 7.18 -3.22 -5.82
C LEU A 53 5.77 -2.61 -5.89
N ILE A 54 5.30 -2.34 -7.09
CA ILE A 54 3.97 -1.76 -7.31
C ILE A 54 2.89 -2.71 -6.78
N ARG A 55 3.00 -3.99 -7.11
CA ARG A 55 2.03 -4.98 -6.66
C ARG A 55 1.93 -5.03 -5.13
N HIS A 56 3.05 -5.06 -4.45
CA HIS A 56 3.06 -5.09 -2.98
C HIS A 56 2.46 -3.81 -2.40
N THR A 57 2.74 -2.67 -3.02
CA THR A 57 2.18 -1.39 -2.58
C THR A 57 0.66 -1.39 -2.71
N VAL A 58 0.15 -1.82 -3.85
CA VAL A 58 -1.29 -1.87 -4.11
C VAL A 58 -1.99 -2.85 -3.17
N VAL A 59 -1.42 -4.03 -2.98
CA VAL A 59 -2.00 -5.04 -2.10
C VAL A 59 -2.08 -4.51 -0.66
N ARG A 60 -1.02 -3.86 -0.19
CA ARG A 60 -1.02 -3.31 1.17
C ARG A 60 -2.09 -2.23 1.34
N GLU A 61 -2.22 -1.32 0.38
CA GLU A 61 -3.20 -0.24 0.47
C GLU A 61 -4.63 -0.77 0.36
N THR A 62 -4.85 -1.76 -0.48
CA THR A 62 -6.15 -2.41 -0.59
C THR A 62 -6.52 -3.07 0.74
N GLY A 63 -5.58 -3.74 1.38
CA GLY A 63 -5.79 -4.34 2.69
C GLY A 63 -6.22 -3.34 3.74
N ARG A 64 -5.58 -2.16 3.75
CA ARG A 64 -5.93 -1.09 4.68
C ARG A 64 -7.35 -0.58 4.47
N ILE A 65 -7.76 -0.48 3.21
CA ILE A 65 -9.12 -0.04 2.88
C ILE A 65 -10.14 -1.06 3.39
N VAL A 66 -9.89 -2.34 3.15
CA VAL A 66 -10.77 -3.41 3.62
C VAL A 66 -10.87 -3.40 5.14
N GLU A 67 -9.76 -3.26 5.84
CA GLU A 67 -9.76 -3.18 7.30
C GLU A 67 -10.62 -2.03 7.81
N ARG A 68 -10.53 -0.86 7.18
CA ARG A 68 -11.34 0.30 7.56
C ARG A 68 -12.82 0.06 7.35
N VAL A 69 -13.18 -0.59 6.26
CA VAL A 69 -14.57 -0.93 5.98
C VAL A 69 -15.11 -1.88 7.03
N ILE A 70 -14.35 -2.90 7.38
CA ILE A 70 -14.76 -3.88 8.40
C ILE A 70 -14.93 -3.22 9.75
N GLU A 71 -13.98 -2.36 10.15
CA GLU A 71 -14.06 -1.62 11.41
C GLU A 71 -15.30 -0.74 11.47
N ALA A 72 -15.55 0.02 10.42
CA ALA A 72 -16.70 0.90 10.35
C ALA A 72 -18.00 0.11 10.43
N ALA A 73 -18.06 -1.04 9.77
CA ALA A 73 -19.24 -1.89 9.80
C ALA A 73 -19.48 -2.45 11.20
N SER A 74 -18.41 -2.86 11.89
CA SER A 74 -18.50 -3.38 13.25
C SER A 74 -19.03 -2.34 14.22
N GLU A 75 -18.54 -1.12 14.10
CA GLU A 75 -18.95 -0.01 14.97
C GLU A 75 -20.38 0.44 14.72
N SER A 76 -20.85 0.30 13.48
CA SER A 76 -22.16 0.80 13.07
C SER A 76 -23.26 -0.25 13.16
N GLU A 77 -22.96 -1.47 13.60
CA GLU A 77 -23.92 -2.58 13.65
C GLU A 77 -24.61 -2.79 12.31
N ILE A 78 -23.87 -2.71 11.24
CA ILE A 78 -24.40 -2.90 9.90
C ILE A 78 -24.76 -4.38 9.67
N PRO A 79 -25.94 -4.71 9.12
CA PRO A 79 -26.28 -6.09 8.80
C PRO A 79 -25.24 -6.73 7.89
N GLU A 80 -25.06 -8.02 8.05
CA GLU A 80 -24.06 -8.79 7.31
C GLU A 80 -24.14 -8.56 5.79
N VAL A 81 -25.36 -8.52 5.26
CA VAL A 81 -25.57 -8.28 3.84
C VAL A 81 -25.04 -6.92 3.40
N SER A 82 -25.26 -5.90 4.23
CA SER A 82 -24.75 -4.56 3.94
C SER A 82 -23.22 -4.51 3.98
N LEU A 83 -22.61 -5.29 4.87
CA LEU A 83 -21.16 -5.38 4.95
C LEU A 83 -20.58 -5.98 3.66
N GLU A 84 -21.19 -7.04 3.15
CA GLU A 84 -20.76 -7.65 1.91
C GLU A 84 -20.83 -6.67 0.75
N LEU A 85 -21.93 -5.92 0.66
CA LEU A 85 -22.10 -4.93 -0.38
C LEU A 85 -21.06 -3.82 -0.27
N ALA A 86 -20.74 -3.39 0.94
CA ALA A 86 -19.74 -2.35 1.16
C ALA A 86 -18.37 -2.81 0.72
N ILE A 87 -18.00 -4.05 1.02
CA ILE A 87 -16.72 -4.62 0.62
C ILE A 87 -16.65 -4.73 -0.90
N LEU A 88 -17.69 -5.25 -1.53
CA LEU A 88 -17.74 -5.38 -2.99
C LEU A 88 -17.61 -4.04 -3.67
N GLU A 89 -18.27 -3.03 -3.15
CA GLU A 89 -18.21 -1.69 -3.69
C GLU A 89 -16.80 -1.10 -3.57
N ALA A 90 -16.14 -1.29 -2.43
CA ALA A 90 -14.77 -0.83 -2.21
C ALA A 90 -13.80 -1.49 -3.18
N LEU A 91 -13.99 -2.78 -3.45
CA LEU A 91 -13.14 -3.52 -4.38
C LEU A 91 -13.41 -3.16 -5.82
N HIS A 92 -14.60 -2.69 -6.10
CA HIS A 92 -15.02 -2.33 -7.46
C HIS A 92 -14.46 -0.98 -7.91
N GLN A 93 -14.14 -0.13 -6.98
CA GLN A 93 -13.53 1.16 -7.27
C GLN A 93 -12.05 1.03 -7.55
#